data_58bed8cf658281f64525a9e2b0e163ae
#
_entry.id   58bed8cf658281f64525a9e2b0e163ae
#
_cell.length_a   1.000
_cell.length_b   1.000
_cell.length_c   1.000
_cell.angle_alpha   90.00
_cell.angle_beta   90.00
_cell.angle_gamma   90.00
#
_symmetry.space_group_name_H-M   'P 1'
#
loop_
_entity.id
_entity.type
_entity.pdbx_description
1 polymer ?
#
loop_
_entity_poly.entity_id
_entity_poly.type
_entity_poly.pdbx_seq_one_letter_code
_entity_poly.pdbx_strand_id
1 'polypeptide(L)'
;IGILADIHDNVDNIRHAVNLLNALQVELTLIAGDFVSPLVVPSLRKLRGKVVACFGDNDGNQTGISGGMTIVGTLAQGPVCHRTEDGTKILMAHQLNEIRDCIDGANVIVFAHSHRSSIATDRHGRVFINPGEVGGWMFRRPSIALLDTATMEAEILELPEMAEPVYVDG
;
A
#
# COMPACT_ATOMS: atom_id res chain seq x y z
N ILE A 1 9.31 -2.10 6.49
CA ILE A 1 8.50 -2.17 5.27
C ILE A 1 7.34 -1.20 5.40
N GLY A 2 7.09 -0.36 4.37
CA GLY A 2 5.88 0.46 4.26
C GLY A 2 4.81 -0.24 3.42
N ILE A 3 3.54 -0.06 3.77
CA ILE A 3 2.42 -0.69 3.07
C ILE A 3 1.36 0.37 2.77
N LEU A 4 0.99 0.48 1.51
CA LEU A 4 0.00 1.42 0.97
C LEU A 4 -1.09 0.66 0.22
N ALA A 5 -2.27 1.25 0.12
CA ALA A 5 -3.34 0.77 -0.76
C ALA A 5 -4.39 1.86 -1.00
N ASP A 6 -5.33 1.58 -1.90
CA ASP A 6 -6.53 2.40 -2.10
C ASP A 6 -6.20 3.90 -2.26
N ILE A 7 -5.30 4.21 -3.21
CA ILE A 7 -4.77 5.57 -3.45
C ILE A 7 -5.83 6.45 -4.13
N HIS A 8 -6.59 5.87 -5.07
CA HIS A 8 -7.71 6.51 -5.77
C HIS A 8 -7.41 7.93 -6.24
N ASP A 9 -6.31 8.07 -7.00
CA ASP A 9 -5.85 9.33 -7.61
C ASP A 9 -5.66 10.52 -6.65
N ASN A 10 -5.60 10.27 -5.32
CA ASN A 10 -5.32 11.33 -4.36
C ASN A 10 -3.84 11.69 -4.34
N VAL A 11 -3.47 12.64 -5.21
CA VAL A 11 -2.08 13.06 -5.42
C VAL A 11 -1.48 13.69 -4.17
N ASP A 12 -2.27 14.37 -3.36
CA ASP A 12 -1.76 15.05 -2.17
C ASP A 12 -1.49 14.05 -1.05
N ASN A 13 -2.43 13.15 -0.78
CA ASN A 13 -2.22 12.11 0.23
C ASN A 13 -1.07 11.16 -0.14
N ILE A 14 -0.93 10.77 -1.43
CA ILE A 14 0.22 9.94 -1.82
C ILE A 14 1.55 10.68 -1.67
N ARG A 15 1.60 12.00 -1.87
CA ARG A 15 2.81 12.81 -1.58
C ARG A 15 3.14 12.79 -0.08
N HIS A 16 2.14 12.91 0.79
CA HIS A 16 2.33 12.80 2.24
C HIS A 16 2.85 11.42 2.63
N ALA A 17 2.23 10.34 2.12
CA ALA A 17 2.69 8.97 2.36
C ALA A 17 4.14 8.74 1.92
N VAL A 18 4.49 9.17 0.71
CA VAL A 18 5.87 9.06 0.17
C VAL A 18 6.88 9.82 1.01
N ASN A 19 6.55 11.05 1.44
CA ASN A 19 7.43 11.84 2.29
C ASN A 19 7.63 11.17 3.65
N LEU A 20 6.56 10.64 4.25
CA LEU A 20 6.61 9.93 5.54
C LEU A 20 7.47 8.67 5.44
N LEU A 21 7.23 7.82 4.44
CA LEU A 21 8.02 6.60 4.22
C LEU A 21 9.51 6.88 3.98
N ASN A 22 9.81 7.95 3.23
CA ASN A 22 11.19 8.40 3.01
C ASN A 22 11.85 8.94 4.29
N ALA A 23 11.11 9.65 5.14
CA ALA A 23 11.59 10.15 6.43
C ALA A 23 11.89 9.01 7.41
N LEU A 24 11.06 7.97 7.37
CA LEU A 24 11.22 6.74 8.15
C LEU A 24 12.27 5.78 7.54
N GLN A 25 12.89 6.14 6.43
CA GLN A 25 13.93 5.35 5.75
C GLN A 25 13.47 3.93 5.40
N VAL A 26 12.22 3.79 4.98
CA VAL A 26 11.64 2.50 4.58
C VAL A 26 12.39 1.92 3.38
N GLU A 27 12.85 0.68 3.49
CA GLU A 27 13.65 -0.01 2.46
C GLU A 27 12.80 -0.70 1.39
N LEU A 28 11.58 -1.10 1.74
CA LEU A 28 10.62 -1.74 0.85
C LEU A 28 9.25 -1.12 1.05
N THR A 29 8.60 -0.72 -0.05
CA THR A 29 7.21 -0.30 -0.06
C THR A 29 6.36 -1.29 -0.83
N LEU A 30 5.31 -1.80 -0.20
CA LEU A 30 4.28 -2.63 -0.81
C LEU A 30 3.06 -1.79 -1.14
N ILE A 31 2.49 -1.96 -2.35
CA ILE A 31 1.29 -1.23 -2.78
C ILE A 31 0.23 -2.25 -3.22
N ALA A 32 -0.82 -2.37 -2.42
CA ALA A 32 -1.85 -3.38 -2.61
C ALA A 32 -3.03 -2.88 -3.47
N GLY A 33 -2.72 -2.24 -4.61
CA GLY A 33 -3.70 -1.91 -5.65
C GLY A 33 -4.45 -0.59 -5.47
N ASP A 34 -5.35 -0.35 -6.42
CA ASP A 34 -6.21 0.81 -6.55
C ASP A 34 -5.46 2.14 -6.65
N PHE A 35 -4.58 2.22 -7.65
CA PHE A 35 -3.99 3.49 -8.13
C PHE A 35 -5.07 4.34 -8.81
N VAL A 36 -5.93 3.70 -9.62
CA VAL A 36 -6.97 4.14 -10.54
C VAL A 36 -6.39 4.62 -11.87
N SER A 37 -5.45 5.55 -11.86
CA SER A 37 -4.82 6.06 -13.09
C SER A 37 -3.32 6.30 -12.93
N PRO A 38 -2.58 6.58 -14.03
CA PRO A 38 -1.16 6.96 -13.96
C PRO A 38 -0.86 8.27 -13.23
N LEU A 39 -1.88 9.04 -12.84
CA LEU A 39 -1.74 10.37 -12.23
C LEU A 39 -0.87 10.36 -10.96
N VAL A 40 -0.93 9.28 -10.17
CA VAL A 40 -0.19 9.14 -8.91
C VAL A 40 1.26 8.68 -9.10
N VAL A 41 1.60 8.11 -10.24
CA VAL A 41 2.93 7.55 -10.51
C VAL A 41 4.07 8.57 -10.35
N PRO A 42 3.96 9.85 -10.79
CA PRO A 42 5.01 10.84 -10.55
C PRO A 42 5.35 11.06 -9.07
N SER A 43 4.38 10.88 -8.17
CA SER A 43 4.63 10.96 -6.73
C SER A 43 5.36 9.73 -6.23
N LEU A 44 4.97 8.53 -6.68
CA LEU A 44 5.60 7.25 -6.31
C LEU A 44 7.08 7.15 -6.75
N ARG A 45 7.47 7.85 -7.84
CA ARG A 45 8.88 7.93 -8.28
C ARG A 45 9.83 8.52 -7.24
N LYS A 46 9.30 9.20 -6.23
CA LYS A 46 10.08 9.82 -5.15
C LYS A 46 10.35 8.86 -3.99
N LEU A 47 9.77 7.66 -3.99
CA LEU A 47 10.11 6.61 -3.03
C LEU A 47 11.57 6.21 -3.19
N ARG A 48 12.29 6.07 -2.06
CA ARG A 48 13.73 5.78 -2.05
C ARG A 48 14.06 4.30 -1.94
N GLY A 49 13.15 3.51 -1.38
CA GLY A 49 13.30 2.06 -1.26
C GLY A 49 12.81 1.30 -2.49
N LYS A 50 12.91 -0.03 -2.42
CA LYS A 50 12.30 -0.93 -3.41
C LYS A 50 10.78 -0.79 -3.37
N VAL A 51 10.12 -0.96 -4.51
CA VAL A 51 8.65 -0.95 -4.60
C VAL A 51 8.17 -2.23 -5.25
N VAL A 52 7.20 -2.88 -4.60
CA VAL A 52 6.47 -4.04 -5.14
C VAL A 52 4.99 -3.76 -5.03
N ALA A 53 4.28 -3.91 -6.13
CA ALA A 53 2.87 -3.55 -6.22
C ALA A 53 2.04 -4.64 -6.91
N CYS A 54 0.76 -4.70 -6.61
CA CYS A 54 -0.23 -5.40 -7.40
C CYS A 54 -1.30 -4.43 -7.91
N PHE A 55 -2.05 -4.85 -8.92
CA PHE A 55 -3.25 -4.15 -9.35
C PHE A 55 -4.40 -4.37 -8.37
N GLY A 56 -5.31 -3.39 -8.34
CA GLY A 56 -6.62 -3.49 -7.72
C GLY A 56 -7.74 -3.54 -8.76
N ASP A 57 -8.97 -3.65 -8.30
CA ASP A 57 -10.14 -3.79 -9.16
C ASP A 57 -10.62 -2.45 -9.76
N ASN A 58 -10.19 -1.31 -9.21
CA ASN A 58 -10.48 0.02 -9.77
C ASN A 58 -9.36 0.58 -10.68
N ASP A 59 -8.32 -0.20 -10.98
CA ASP A 59 -7.22 0.23 -11.85
C ASP A 59 -7.65 0.23 -13.33
N GLY A 60 -8.18 1.37 -13.80
CA GLY A 60 -8.77 1.49 -15.13
C GLY A 60 -7.76 1.57 -16.26
N ASN A 61 -6.70 2.37 -16.13
CA ASN A 61 -5.64 2.51 -17.14
C ASN A 61 -4.40 1.69 -16.78
N GLN A 62 -4.55 0.37 -16.76
CA GLN A 62 -3.45 -0.55 -16.38
C GLN A 62 -2.21 -0.41 -17.27
N THR A 63 -2.38 -0.16 -18.57
CA THR A 63 -1.25 0.06 -19.48
C THR A 63 -0.45 1.30 -19.10
N GLY A 64 -1.13 2.41 -18.79
CA GLY A 64 -0.47 3.65 -18.38
C GLY A 64 0.20 3.52 -17.01
N ILE A 65 -0.46 2.86 -16.06
CA ILE A 65 0.10 2.57 -14.72
C ILE A 65 1.35 1.70 -14.87
N SER A 66 1.26 0.57 -15.61
CA SER A 66 2.39 -0.34 -15.85
C SER A 66 3.58 0.40 -16.47
N GLY A 67 3.33 1.19 -17.52
CA GLY A 67 4.39 1.95 -18.19
C GLY A 67 5.09 2.93 -17.25
N GLY A 68 4.31 3.61 -16.39
CA GLY A 68 4.87 4.52 -15.40
C GLY A 68 5.60 3.81 -14.26
N MET A 69 5.12 2.64 -13.85
CA MET A 69 5.69 1.87 -12.75
C MET A 69 7.02 1.20 -13.09
N THR A 70 7.38 1.02 -14.37
CA THR A 70 8.67 0.43 -14.79
C THR A 70 9.90 1.12 -14.19
N ILE A 71 9.81 2.39 -13.88
CA ILE A 71 10.89 3.17 -13.26
C ILE A 71 10.70 3.39 -11.75
N VAL A 72 9.60 2.88 -11.19
CA VAL A 72 9.31 2.94 -9.75
C VAL A 72 9.66 1.62 -9.07
N GLY A 73 9.24 0.52 -9.68
CA GLY A 73 9.42 -0.81 -9.12
C GLY A 73 8.71 -1.89 -9.92
N THR A 74 8.36 -2.98 -9.25
CA THR A 74 7.65 -4.11 -9.85
C THR A 74 6.15 -3.94 -9.64
N LEU A 75 5.37 -4.14 -10.70
CA LEU A 75 3.90 -4.18 -10.66
C LEU A 75 3.42 -5.44 -11.39
N ALA A 76 2.51 -6.18 -10.79
CA ALA A 76 1.93 -7.41 -11.37
C ALA A 76 0.44 -7.54 -11.05
N GLN A 77 -0.22 -8.49 -11.70
CA GLN A 77 -1.55 -8.93 -11.23
C GLN A 77 -1.39 -9.67 -9.90
N GLY A 78 -2.33 -9.48 -8.98
CA GLY A 78 -2.38 -10.23 -7.73
C GLY A 78 -2.76 -11.72 -7.93
N PRO A 79 -2.47 -12.61 -6.97
CA PRO A 79 -1.63 -12.38 -5.80
C PRO A 79 -0.12 -12.33 -6.11
N VAL A 80 0.59 -11.42 -5.45
CA VAL A 80 2.05 -11.26 -5.57
C VAL A 80 2.72 -11.86 -4.33
N CYS A 81 3.72 -12.70 -4.54
CA CYS A 81 4.56 -13.23 -3.46
C CYS A 81 5.91 -12.54 -3.47
N HIS A 82 6.28 -11.91 -2.38
CA HIS A 82 7.60 -11.32 -2.15
C HIS A 82 8.30 -12.02 -1.00
N ARG A 83 9.61 -12.27 -1.16
CA ARG A 83 10.46 -12.78 -0.08
C ARG A 83 11.50 -11.71 0.25
N THR A 84 11.54 -11.32 1.50
CA THR A 84 12.53 -10.39 2.04
C THR A 84 13.90 -11.05 2.18
N GLU A 85 14.95 -10.28 2.43
CA GLU A 85 16.30 -10.79 2.61
C GLU A 85 16.45 -11.67 3.86
N ASP A 86 15.67 -11.39 4.91
CA ASP A 86 15.59 -12.21 6.13
C ASP A 86 14.77 -13.50 5.96
N GLY A 87 14.20 -13.72 4.77
CA GLY A 87 13.44 -14.91 4.42
C GLY A 87 11.94 -14.82 4.67
N THR A 88 11.43 -13.71 5.21
CA THR A 88 10.00 -13.48 5.44
C THR A 88 9.22 -13.55 4.12
N LYS A 89 8.24 -14.42 4.04
CA LYS A 89 7.38 -14.57 2.87
C LYS A 89 6.12 -13.73 3.04
N ILE A 90 5.98 -12.72 2.19
CA ILE A 90 4.84 -11.81 2.15
C ILE A 90 3.98 -12.15 0.93
N LEU A 91 2.71 -12.37 1.14
CA LEU A 91 1.72 -12.58 0.09
C LEU A 91 0.80 -11.37 0.05
N MET A 92 0.68 -10.74 -1.11
CA MET A 92 -0.08 -9.50 -1.30
C MET A 92 -1.07 -9.66 -2.45
N ALA A 93 -2.31 -9.25 -2.22
CA ALA A 93 -3.32 -9.05 -3.24
C ALA A 93 -4.21 -7.87 -2.85
N HIS A 94 -4.95 -7.33 -3.81
CA HIS A 94 -5.89 -6.26 -3.48
C HIS A 94 -7.05 -6.79 -2.65
N GLN A 95 -7.67 -7.90 -3.07
CA GLN A 95 -8.76 -8.52 -2.33
C GLN A 95 -8.30 -9.79 -1.59
N LEU A 96 -8.71 -9.94 -0.33
CA LEU A 96 -8.32 -11.07 0.52
C LEU A 96 -8.77 -12.43 -0.05
N ASN A 97 -9.87 -12.48 -0.80
CA ASN A 97 -10.36 -13.72 -1.41
C ASN A 97 -9.42 -14.27 -2.50
N GLU A 98 -8.61 -13.43 -3.14
CA GLU A 98 -7.63 -13.84 -4.15
C GLU A 98 -6.48 -14.69 -3.56
N ILE A 99 -6.26 -14.59 -2.25
CA ILE A 99 -5.14 -15.21 -1.55
C ILE A 99 -5.48 -16.60 -1.01
N ARG A 100 -6.75 -16.96 -0.88
CA ARG A 100 -7.22 -18.14 -0.13
C ARG A 100 -6.49 -19.45 -0.48
N ASP A 101 -6.24 -19.68 -1.77
CA ASP A 101 -5.70 -20.94 -2.26
C ASP A 101 -4.15 -20.98 -2.25
N CYS A 102 -3.48 -19.87 -1.93
CA CYS A 102 -2.02 -19.76 -1.93
C CYS A 102 -1.41 -19.23 -0.62
N ILE A 103 -2.21 -19.18 0.43
CA ILE A 103 -1.82 -18.61 1.73
C ILE A 103 -0.75 -19.45 2.47
N ASP A 104 -0.60 -20.73 2.10
CA ASP A 104 0.29 -21.62 2.83
C ASP A 104 1.76 -21.23 2.73
N GLY A 105 2.42 -21.26 3.88
CA GLY A 105 3.83 -20.90 4.02
C GLY A 105 4.09 -19.39 3.95
N ALA A 106 3.07 -18.52 3.87
CA ALA A 106 3.25 -17.10 4.05
C ALA A 106 3.38 -16.74 5.55
N ASN A 107 4.22 -15.74 5.85
CA ASN A 107 4.34 -15.17 7.19
C ASN A 107 3.44 -13.93 7.34
N VAL A 108 3.31 -13.15 6.27
CA VAL A 108 2.54 -11.92 6.23
C VAL A 108 1.59 -11.94 5.05
N ILE A 109 0.37 -11.49 5.28
CA ILE A 109 -0.68 -11.34 4.29
C ILE A 109 -1.04 -9.86 4.21
N VAL A 110 -0.83 -9.24 3.05
CA VAL A 110 -1.21 -7.84 2.77
C VAL A 110 -2.42 -7.83 1.84
N PHE A 111 -3.45 -7.12 2.24
CA PHE A 111 -4.68 -6.96 1.46
C PHE A 111 -5.27 -5.56 1.67
N ALA A 112 -6.29 -5.20 0.87
CA ALA A 112 -6.87 -3.86 0.84
C ALA A 112 -8.38 -3.90 0.52
N HIS A 113 -8.87 -3.07 -0.40
CA HIS A 113 -10.22 -3.03 -0.97
C HIS A 113 -11.32 -2.56 0.00
N SER A 114 -11.25 -2.91 1.27
CA SER A 114 -12.25 -2.49 2.24
C SER A 114 -12.09 -1.05 2.73
N HIS A 115 -10.97 -0.41 2.40
CA HIS A 115 -10.56 0.91 2.88
C HIS A 115 -10.40 1.01 4.41
N ARG A 116 -10.53 -0.09 5.12
CA ARG A 116 -10.47 -0.13 6.60
C ARG A 116 -9.15 -0.72 7.06
N SER A 117 -8.38 0.10 7.75
CA SER A 117 -7.13 -0.37 8.33
C SER A 117 -7.37 -1.46 9.38
N SER A 118 -6.55 -2.49 9.33
CA SER A 118 -6.59 -3.57 10.32
C SER A 118 -5.27 -4.33 10.38
N ILE A 119 -4.92 -4.79 11.58
CA ILE A 119 -3.82 -5.71 11.82
C ILE A 119 -4.36 -6.84 12.68
N ALA A 120 -4.11 -8.08 12.28
CA ALA A 120 -4.52 -9.27 13.02
C ALA A 120 -3.49 -10.38 12.85
N THR A 121 -3.33 -11.21 13.86
CA THR A 121 -2.52 -12.43 13.79
C THR A 121 -3.42 -13.65 13.91
N ASP A 122 -3.28 -14.60 13.01
CA ASP A 122 -4.06 -15.82 13.05
C ASP A 122 -3.44 -16.87 14.00
N ARG A 123 -4.15 -17.99 14.15
CA ARG A 123 -3.70 -19.13 15.01
C ARG A 123 -2.39 -19.78 14.53
N HIS A 124 -1.95 -19.51 13.31
CA HIS A 124 -0.70 -20.02 12.73
C HIS A 124 0.44 -19.02 12.84
N GLY A 125 0.22 -17.88 13.49
CA GLY A 125 1.21 -16.81 13.65
C GLY A 125 1.38 -15.93 12.41
N ARG A 126 0.51 -16.04 11.41
CA ARG A 126 0.56 -15.17 10.22
C ARG A 126 -0.02 -13.81 10.52
N VAL A 127 0.68 -12.75 10.13
CA VAL A 127 0.22 -11.36 10.31
C VAL A 127 -0.57 -10.93 9.08
N PHE A 128 -1.81 -10.51 9.29
CA PHE A 128 -2.72 -9.97 8.27
C PHE A 128 -2.74 -8.46 8.41
N ILE A 129 -2.46 -7.74 7.32
CA ILE A 129 -2.37 -6.28 7.32
C ILE A 129 -3.22 -5.71 6.19
N ASN A 130 -4.18 -4.86 6.56
CA ASN A 130 -4.82 -3.93 5.66
C ASN A 130 -4.38 -2.51 6.07
N PRO A 131 -3.68 -1.76 5.21
CA PRO A 131 -3.16 -0.44 5.59
C PRO A 131 -4.26 0.64 5.70
N GLY A 132 -5.49 0.34 5.30
CA GLY A 132 -6.53 1.32 5.07
C GLY A 132 -6.38 1.99 3.70
N GLU A 133 -6.95 3.17 3.54
CA GLU A 133 -6.94 3.92 2.30
C GLU A 133 -5.96 5.11 2.36
N VAL A 134 -5.06 5.23 1.39
CA VAL A 134 -4.29 6.46 1.21
C VAL A 134 -5.19 7.57 0.68
N GLY A 135 -6.18 7.23 -0.13
CA GLY A 135 -7.12 8.17 -0.73
C GLY A 135 -7.89 9.01 0.29
N GLY A 136 -8.31 8.41 1.39
CA GLY A 136 -9.09 9.10 2.42
C GLY A 136 -10.51 9.47 1.99
N TRP A 137 -11.02 8.89 0.89
CA TRP A 137 -12.32 9.25 0.32
C TRP A 137 -13.50 8.62 1.06
N MET A 138 -13.34 7.39 1.53
CA MET A 138 -14.44 6.63 2.14
C MET A 138 -14.64 6.97 3.61
N PHE A 139 -13.53 7.00 4.37
CA PHE A 139 -13.61 7.16 5.84
C PHE A 139 -12.97 8.46 6.34
N ARG A 140 -12.40 9.29 5.47
CA ARG A 140 -11.69 10.54 5.81
C ARG A 140 -10.55 10.33 6.83
N ARG A 141 -9.99 9.14 6.85
CA ARG A 141 -8.87 8.75 7.72
C ARG A 141 -7.79 8.08 6.87
N PRO A 142 -7.08 8.88 6.04
CA PRO A 142 -6.05 8.34 5.19
C PRO A 142 -4.95 7.71 6.04
N SER A 143 -4.51 6.51 5.66
CA SER A 143 -3.55 5.75 6.45
C SER A 143 -2.61 4.90 5.59
N ILE A 144 -1.51 4.50 6.21
CA ILE A 144 -0.55 3.53 5.74
C ILE A 144 -0.26 2.53 6.86
N ALA A 145 0.42 1.43 6.57
CA ALA A 145 0.95 0.57 7.60
C ALA A 145 2.49 0.49 7.53
N LEU A 146 3.10 0.24 8.67
CA LEU A 146 4.50 -0.16 8.78
C LEU A 146 4.57 -1.60 9.31
N LEU A 147 5.57 -2.35 8.84
CA LEU A 147 5.87 -3.69 9.30
C LEU A 147 7.38 -3.80 9.55
N ASP A 148 7.75 -4.24 10.74
CA ASP A 148 9.09 -4.73 11.07
C ASP A 148 9.13 -6.25 10.94
N THR A 149 9.89 -6.77 9.99
CA THR A 149 9.98 -8.23 9.75
C THR A 149 10.85 -8.94 10.77
N ALA A 150 11.72 -8.25 11.49
CA ALA A 150 12.55 -8.84 12.54
C ALA A 150 11.73 -9.16 13.81
N THR A 151 10.76 -8.31 14.15
CA THR A 151 9.87 -8.48 15.30
C THR A 151 8.50 -9.02 14.92
N MET A 152 8.13 -8.96 13.64
CA MET A 152 6.79 -9.22 13.10
C MET A 152 5.73 -8.28 13.69
N GLU A 153 6.13 -7.13 14.19
CA GLU A 153 5.25 -6.06 14.66
C GLU A 153 4.82 -5.17 13.50
N ALA A 154 3.55 -4.82 13.49
CA ALA A 154 2.99 -3.91 12.50
C ALA A 154 2.17 -2.82 13.18
N GLU A 155 2.14 -1.63 12.58
CA GLU A 155 1.37 -0.49 13.07
C GLU A 155 0.68 0.25 11.92
N ILE A 156 -0.45 0.90 12.24
CA ILE A 156 -1.15 1.80 11.31
C ILE A 156 -0.75 3.23 11.64
N LEU A 157 -0.33 3.97 10.62
CA LEU A 157 -0.05 5.40 10.72
C LEU A 157 -1.11 6.19 9.93
N GLU A 158 -1.81 7.07 10.61
CA GLU A 158 -2.70 8.02 9.95
C GLU A 158 -1.88 9.11 9.27
N LEU A 159 -2.25 9.44 8.03
CA LEU A 159 -1.68 10.58 7.32
C LEU A 159 -2.33 11.87 7.83
N PRO A 160 -1.62 13.00 7.80
CA PRO A 160 -2.22 14.27 8.21
C PRO A 160 -3.45 14.58 7.36
N GLU A 161 -4.51 15.07 7.99
CA GLU A 161 -5.66 15.60 7.28
C GLU A 161 -5.23 16.76 6.38
N MET A 162 -5.79 16.82 5.18
CA MET A 162 -5.62 18.00 4.33
C MET A 162 -6.25 19.20 5.05
N ALA A 163 -5.50 20.28 5.16
CA ALA A 163 -6.05 21.53 5.69
C ALA A 163 -7.31 21.90 4.89
N GLU A 164 -8.41 22.18 5.58
CA GLU A 164 -9.61 22.67 4.90
C GLU A 164 -9.27 23.94 4.09
N PRO A 165 -9.84 24.07 2.89
CA PRO A 165 -9.61 25.28 2.10
C PRO A 165 -10.09 26.49 2.88
N VAL A 166 -9.22 27.49 3.03
CA VAL A 166 -9.60 28.79 3.60
C VAL A 166 -10.48 29.49 2.58
N TYR A 167 -11.76 29.62 2.89
CA TYR A 167 -12.66 30.48 2.11
C TYR A 167 -12.25 31.92 2.35
N VAL A 168 -11.82 32.60 1.29
CA VAL A 168 -11.61 34.06 1.32
C VAL A 168 -12.88 34.69 0.78
N ASP A 169 -13.67 35.29 1.66
CA ASP A 169 -14.81 36.12 1.25
C ASP A 169 -14.28 37.28 0.42
N GLY A 170 -14.77 37.38 -0.83
CA GLY A 170 -14.43 38.46 -1.77
C GLY A 170 -15.31 39.70 -1.60
#